data_15f07fefa402b140d08f33bf3efec5ea
#
_entry.id   15f07fefa402b140d08f33bf3efec5ea
#
_cell.length_a   1.000
_cell.length_b   1.000
_cell.length_c   1.000
_cell.angle_alpha   90.00
_cell.angle_beta   90.00
_cell.angle_gamma   90.00
#
_symmetry.space_group_name_H-M   'P 1'
#
loop_
_entity.id
_entity.type
_entity.pdbx_description
1 polymer ?
#
loop_
_entity_poly.entity_id
_entity_poly.type
_entity_poly.pdbx_seq_one_letter_code
_entity_poly.pdbx_strand_id
1 'polypeptide(L)'
;MKTTFCDLQLETAPGRVFTPRPTTEALVNAALERIDGMPMRIADVGTGSGAIAIALAVNKPGVEVWATDTNEDAVELARANAEKLGVADRVHVLRGDLLDALPAPVDLIVANLPYLPESSHDTRYDDEPDDAVYAPGDGLDTYRRLLDACRDGKLKTGGRVLLQYDGKPYEADCWQLEDLRAELENAA
;
A
#
# COMPACT_ATOMS: atom_id res chain seq x y z
N MET A 1 -12.76 -11.61 11.28
CA MET A 1 -11.99 -12.89 11.11
C MET A 1 -10.51 -12.60 11.33
N LYS A 2 -9.62 -13.60 11.22
CA LYS A 2 -8.16 -13.40 11.40
C LYS A 2 -7.39 -14.05 10.26
N THR A 3 -6.26 -13.46 9.88
CA THR A 3 -5.29 -14.04 8.95
C THR A 3 -3.88 -13.87 9.49
N THR A 4 -2.95 -14.70 9.02
CA THR A 4 -1.51 -14.52 9.28
C THR A 4 -0.88 -13.83 8.07
N PHE A 5 -0.11 -12.77 8.31
CA PHE A 5 0.62 -12.01 7.30
C PHE A 5 1.95 -11.54 7.89
N CYS A 6 3.08 -11.84 7.26
CA CYS A 6 4.43 -11.55 7.80
C CYS A 6 4.56 -11.97 9.29
N ASP A 7 4.12 -13.18 9.63
CA ASP A 7 4.07 -13.73 11.00
C ASP A 7 3.19 -12.95 12.01
N LEU A 8 2.42 -11.98 11.57
CA LEU A 8 1.51 -11.18 12.39
C LEU A 8 0.07 -11.69 12.28
N GLN A 9 -0.66 -11.67 13.40
CA GLN A 9 -2.08 -12.03 13.45
C GLN A 9 -2.95 -10.78 13.30
N LEU A 10 -3.48 -10.56 12.09
CA LEU A 10 -4.34 -9.44 11.74
C LEU A 10 -5.82 -9.81 11.81
N GLU A 11 -6.66 -8.90 12.30
CA GLU A 11 -8.10 -8.97 12.07
C GLU A 11 -8.39 -8.64 10.59
N THR A 12 -9.42 -9.30 10.05
CA THR A 12 -9.89 -9.12 8.67
C THR A 12 -11.39 -8.92 8.62
N ALA A 13 -11.88 -8.27 7.57
CA ALA A 13 -13.30 -8.02 7.32
C ALA A 13 -13.66 -8.36 5.86
N PRO A 14 -13.68 -9.66 5.47
CA PRO A 14 -13.97 -10.08 4.11
C PRO A 14 -15.27 -9.47 3.58
N GLY A 15 -15.29 -9.10 2.30
CA GLY A 15 -16.41 -8.42 1.64
C GLY A 15 -16.52 -6.92 1.96
N ARG A 16 -15.74 -6.40 2.92
CA ARG A 16 -15.68 -4.97 3.26
C ARG A 16 -14.29 -4.37 3.11
N VAL A 17 -13.26 -5.15 3.42
CA VAL A 17 -11.85 -4.75 3.33
C VAL A 17 -11.07 -5.90 2.72
N PHE A 18 -10.18 -5.60 1.77
CA PHE A 18 -9.34 -6.60 1.11
C PHE A 18 -8.54 -7.43 2.10
N THR A 19 -8.61 -8.75 1.95
CA THR A 19 -7.88 -9.68 2.81
C THR A 19 -6.42 -9.77 2.36
N PRO A 20 -5.43 -9.51 3.26
CA PRO A 20 -4.02 -9.60 2.91
C PRO A 20 -3.64 -10.95 2.29
N ARG A 21 -2.91 -10.93 1.19
CA ARG A 21 -2.48 -12.12 0.46
C ARG A 21 -1.01 -12.43 0.70
N PRO A 22 -0.59 -13.71 0.73
CA PRO A 22 0.82 -14.08 0.87
C PRO A 22 1.73 -13.47 -0.19
N THR A 23 1.21 -13.23 -1.41
CA THR A 23 1.96 -12.57 -2.50
C THR A 23 2.39 -11.14 -2.14
N THR A 24 1.67 -10.46 -1.25
CA THR A 24 2.02 -9.10 -0.80
C THR A 24 3.18 -9.09 0.21
N GLU A 25 3.55 -10.23 0.78
CA GLU A 25 4.74 -10.32 1.65
C GLU A 25 6.03 -10.04 0.87
N ALA A 26 6.07 -10.31 -0.44
CA ALA A 26 7.20 -9.96 -1.28
C ALA A 26 7.41 -8.43 -1.37
N LEU A 27 6.33 -7.66 -1.44
CA LEU A 27 6.38 -6.20 -1.41
C LEU A 27 6.89 -5.67 -0.06
N VAL A 28 6.42 -6.26 1.06
CA VAL A 28 6.91 -5.91 2.40
C VAL A 28 8.39 -6.20 2.52
N ASN A 29 8.87 -7.36 2.07
CA ASN A 29 10.28 -7.73 2.11
C ASN A 29 11.14 -6.76 1.29
N ALA A 30 10.71 -6.41 0.07
CA ALA A 30 11.38 -5.41 -0.75
C ALA A 30 11.45 -4.04 -0.04
N ALA A 31 10.38 -3.61 0.62
CA ALA A 31 10.37 -2.36 1.40
C ALA A 31 11.33 -2.43 2.60
N LEU A 32 11.35 -3.54 3.35
CA LEU A 32 12.23 -3.74 4.49
C LEU A 32 13.72 -3.67 4.12
N GLU A 33 14.10 -4.13 2.93
CA GLU A 33 15.46 -4.02 2.39
C GLU A 33 15.89 -2.57 2.09
N ARG A 34 14.94 -1.67 1.86
CA ARG A 34 15.20 -0.23 1.59
C ARG A 34 15.24 0.63 2.85
N ILE A 35 14.90 0.05 4.01
CA ILE A 35 14.94 0.73 5.32
C ILE A 35 16.29 0.39 5.99
N ASP A 36 17.23 1.29 5.90
CA ASP A 36 18.65 1.12 6.29
C ASP A 36 18.95 1.47 7.76
N GLY A 37 17.93 1.58 8.60
CA GLY A 37 18.08 1.89 10.02
C GLY A 37 18.05 3.38 10.36
N MET A 38 17.97 4.26 9.38
CA MET A 38 17.72 5.70 9.61
C MET A 38 16.20 5.92 9.86
N PRO A 39 15.83 6.97 10.61
CA PRO A 39 14.42 7.35 10.70
C PRO A 39 13.85 7.65 9.31
N MET A 40 12.79 6.95 8.93
CA MET A 40 12.14 7.14 7.63
C MET A 40 10.65 7.41 7.80
N ARG A 41 10.14 8.25 6.91
CA ARG A 41 8.70 8.46 6.70
C ARG A 41 8.24 7.62 5.53
N ILE A 42 7.25 6.78 5.75
CA ILE A 42 6.73 5.86 4.74
C ILE A 42 5.24 6.15 4.54
N ALA A 43 4.77 6.09 3.30
CA ALA A 43 3.35 6.03 3.00
C ALA A 43 2.97 4.61 2.56
N ASP A 44 1.96 4.03 3.19
CA ASP A 44 1.27 2.82 2.75
C ASP A 44 -0.06 3.26 2.13
N VAL A 45 -0.16 3.20 0.80
CA VAL A 45 -1.28 3.74 0.03
C VAL A 45 -2.26 2.63 -0.34
N GLY A 46 -3.53 2.80 -0.01
CA GLY A 46 -4.52 1.73 -0.09
C GLY A 46 -4.25 0.67 0.98
N THR A 47 -4.14 1.11 2.23
CA THR A 47 -3.63 0.27 3.34
C THR A 47 -4.50 -0.93 3.68
N GLY A 48 -5.79 -0.89 3.33
CA GLY A 48 -6.74 -1.95 3.65
C GLY A 48 -6.79 -2.24 5.15
N SER A 49 -6.44 -3.45 5.55
CA SER A 49 -6.37 -3.86 6.96
C SER A 49 -5.17 -3.32 7.74
N GLY A 50 -4.31 -2.50 7.12
CA GLY A 50 -3.07 -2.02 7.71
C GLY A 50 -1.89 -3.00 7.60
N ALA A 51 -2.03 -4.06 6.81
CA ALA A 51 -1.10 -5.20 6.80
C ALA A 51 0.34 -4.79 6.48
N ILE A 52 0.55 -3.99 5.42
CA ILE A 52 1.88 -3.52 5.01
C ILE A 52 2.43 -2.54 6.04
N ALA A 53 1.67 -1.49 6.39
CA ALA A 53 2.08 -0.46 7.34
C ALA A 53 2.52 -1.05 8.68
N ILE A 54 1.73 -1.97 9.22
CA ILE A 54 1.99 -2.61 10.51
C ILE A 54 3.21 -3.53 10.43
N ALA A 55 3.33 -4.33 9.35
CA ALA A 55 4.49 -5.19 9.16
C ALA A 55 5.80 -4.38 9.09
N LEU A 56 5.81 -3.24 8.39
CA LEU A 56 6.97 -2.34 8.34
C LEU A 56 7.29 -1.76 9.72
N ALA A 57 6.29 -1.27 10.45
CA ALA A 57 6.48 -0.66 11.77
C ALA A 57 6.94 -1.66 12.84
N VAL A 58 6.46 -2.91 12.81
CA VAL A 58 6.88 -3.97 13.73
C VAL A 58 8.34 -4.35 13.47
N ASN A 59 8.73 -4.53 12.20
CA ASN A 59 10.08 -4.98 11.85
C ASN A 59 11.14 -3.88 11.91
N LYS A 60 10.74 -2.59 11.80
CA LYS A 60 11.66 -1.43 11.77
C LYS A 60 11.22 -0.38 12.79
N PRO A 61 11.76 -0.39 14.02
CA PRO A 61 11.34 0.54 15.07
C PRO A 61 11.58 2.03 14.77
N GLY A 62 12.47 2.35 13.82
CA GLY A 62 12.80 3.73 13.43
C GLY A 62 11.91 4.35 12.37
N VAL A 63 10.84 3.66 11.90
CA VAL A 63 9.96 4.22 10.86
C VAL A 63 8.70 4.84 11.45
N GLU A 64 8.20 5.87 10.77
CA GLU A 64 6.83 6.38 10.91
C GLU A 64 6.08 6.10 9.60
N VAL A 65 4.91 5.49 9.69
CA VAL A 65 4.11 5.10 8.54
C VAL A 65 2.79 5.85 8.52
N TRP A 66 2.52 6.55 7.43
CA TRP A 66 1.21 7.12 7.12
C TRP A 66 0.47 6.16 6.20
N ALA A 67 -0.56 5.53 6.74
CA ALA A 67 -1.39 4.56 6.05
C ALA A 67 -2.67 5.25 5.55
N THR A 68 -2.90 5.29 4.24
CA THR A 68 -4.06 5.97 3.67
C THR A 68 -5.02 4.99 3.01
N ASP A 69 -6.31 5.26 3.13
CA ASP A 69 -7.36 4.53 2.42
C ASP A 69 -8.59 5.42 2.22
N THR A 70 -9.34 5.21 1.15
CA THR A 70 -10.63 5.89 0.91
C THR A 70 -11.78 5.23 1.64
N ASN A 71 -11.69 3.91 1.88
CA ASN A 71 -12.69 3.09 2.53
C ASN A 71 -12.63 3.28 4.07
N GLU A 72 -13.74 3.71 4.66
CA GLU A 72 -13.83 3.94 6.10
C GLU A 72 -13.67 2.65 6.93
N ASP A 73 -14.24 1.54 6.47
CA ASP A 73 -14.06 0.22 7.11
C ASP A 73 -12.59 -0.21 7.14
N ALA A 74 -11.83 0.10 6.07
CA ALA A 74 -10.39 -0.15 6.02
C ALA A 74 -9.63 0.71 7.04
N VAL A 75 -9.93 2.00 7.12
CA VAL A 75 -9.33 2.93 8.08
C VAL A 75 -9.58 2.48 9.51
N GLU A 76 -10.81 2.10 9.86
CA GLU A 76 -11.15 1.60 11.19
C GLU A 76 -10.43 0.29 11.52
N LEU A 77 -10.41 -0.65 10.57
CA LEU A 77 -9.76 -1.94 10.74
C LEU A 77 -8.24 -1.80 10.90
N ALA A 78 -7.61 -0.95 10.09
CA ALA A 78 -6.17 -0.69 10.17
C ALA A 78 -5.78 -0.07 11.53
N ARG A 79 -6.57 0.87 12.03
CA ARG A 79 -6.37 1.45 13.38
C ARG A 79 -6.46 0.39 14.47
N ALA A 80 -7.51 -0.43 14.45
CA ALA A 80 -7.69 -1.51 15.43
C ALA A 80 -6.55 -2.52 15.38
N ASN A 81 -6.06 -2.88 14.20
CA ASN A 81 -4.90 -3.76 14.04
C ASN A 81 -3.60 -3.12 14.56
N ALA A 82 -3.36 -1.83 14.26
CA ALA A 82 -2.19 -1.11 14.75
C ALA A 82 -2.16 -1.00 16.29
N GLU A 83 -3.30 -0.72 16.91
CA GLU A 83 -3.46 -0.70 18.37
C GLU A 83 -3.18 -2.09 18.97
N LYS A 84 -3.81 -3.13 18.42
CA LYS A 84 -3.66 -4.51 18.89
C LYS A 84 -2.23 -5.01 18.82
N LEU A 85 -1.48 -4.60 17.79
CA LEU A 85 -0.09 -5.00 17.57
C LEU A 85 0.94 -4.02 18.17
N GLY A 86 0.47 -3.00 18.91
CA GLY A 86 1.32 -2.10 19.70
C GLY A 86 2.18 -1.14 18.86
N VAL A 87 1.71 -0.75 17.68
CA VAL A 87 2.42 0.17 16.76
C VAL A 87 1.61 1.44 16.41
N ALA A 88 0.50 1.69 17.10
CA ALA A 88 -0.38 2.85 16.84
C ALA A 88 0.31 4.21 17.09
N ASP A 89 1.40 4.24 17.84
CA ASP A 89 2.24 5.42 18.06
C ASP A 89 3.07 5.81 16.81
N ARG A 90 3.26 4.88 15.88
CA ARG A 90 4.08 5.04 14.66
C ARG A 90 3.34 4.75 13.35
N VAL A 91 2.14 4.20 13.42
CA VAL A 91 1.27 3.96 12.27
C VAL A 91 0.07 4.90 12.33
N HIS A 92 0.14 5.96 11.52
CA HIS A 92 -0.86 7.03 11.46
C HIS A 92 -1.86 6.74 10.34
N VAL A 93 -3.03 6.18 10.68
CA VAL A 93 -4.04 5.81 9.71
C VAL A 93 -4.95 7.00 9.38
N LEU A 94 -4.99 7.39 8.13
CA LEU A 94 -5.71 8.55 7.61
C LEU A 94 -6.72 8.14 6.53
N ARG A 95 -7.91 8.73 6.55
CA ARG A 95 -8.82 8.62 5.43
C ARG A 95 -8.44 9.64 4.37
N GLY A 96 -8.19 9.19 3.14
CA GLY A 96 -7.84 10.06 2.01
C GLY A 96 -7.60 9.29 0.73
N ASP A 97 -7.65 10.02 -0.38
CA ASP A 97 -7.36 9.47 -1.70
C ASP A 97 -5.86 9.57 -1.96
N LEU A 98 -5.25 8.42 -2.22
CA LEU A 98 -3.81 8.28 -2.48
C LEU A 98 -2.96 9.04 -1.45
N LEU A 99 -2.23 10.08 -1.89
CA LEU A 99 -1.29 10.86 -1.08
C LEU A 99 -1.88 12.18 -0.53
N ASP A 100 -3.15 12.48 -0.80
CA ASP A 100 -3.74 13.79 -0.45
C ASP A 100 -3.73 14.06 1.05
N ALA A 101 -4.02 13.04 1.86
CA ALA A 101 -4.07 13.17 3.32
C ALA A 101 -2.68 13.24 3.99
N LEU A 102 -1.58 13.04 3.26
CA LEU A 102 -0.25 13.07 3.86
C LEU A 102 0.10 14.48 4.35
N PRO A 103 0.56 14.61 5.61
CA PRO A 103 0.89 15.91 6.21
C PRO A 103 2.20 16.50 5.65
N ALA A 104 3.08 15.66 5.10
CA ALA A 104 4.38 16.06 4.57
C ALA A 104 4.91 15.02 3.58
N PRO A 105 5.91 15.36 2.74
CA PRO A 105 6.57 14.42 1.86
C PRO A 105 7.22 13.24 2.62
N VAL A 106 7.22 12.06 1.98
CA VAL A 106 7.74 10.82 2.54
C VAL A 106 9.01 10.36 1.82
N ASP A 107 9.77 9.47 2.46
CA ASP A 107 10.99 8.87 1.92
C ASP A 107 10.69 7.65 1.04
N LEU A 108 9.62 6.92 1.37
CA LEU A 108 9.21 5.70 0.68
C LEU A 108 7.68 5.67 0.54
N ILE A 109 7.23 5.32 -0.64
CA ILE A 109 5.81 5.00 -0.90
C ILE A 109 5.73 3.51 -1.20
N VAL A 110 4.82 2.81 -0.53
CA VAL A 110 4.50 1.41 -0.77
C VAL A 110 3.01 1.32 -1.09
N ALA A 111 2.65 0.57 -2.15
CA ALA A 111 1.25 0.46 -2.53
C ALA A 111 0.94 -0.89 -3.20
N ASN A 112 -0.14 -1.50 -2.75
CA ASN A 112 -0.81 -2.62 -3.43
C ASN A 112 -2.25 -2.20 -3.73
N LEU A 113 -2.45 -1.50 -4.85
CA LEU A 113 -3.72 -0.91 -5.24
C LEU A 113 -4.53 -1.85 -6.14
N PRO A 114 -5.84 -1.64 -6.32
CA PRO A 114 -6.63 -2.35 -7.31
C PRO A 114 -6.03 -2.14 -8.71
N TYR A 115 -5.91 -3.23 -9.46
CA TYR A 115 -5.29 -3.21 -10.79
C TYR A 115 -5.99 -4.10 -11.84
N LEU A 116 -7.01 -4.86 -11.47
CA LEU A 116 -7.76 -5.61 -12.47
C LEU A 116 -8.74 -4.66 -13.20
N PRO A 117 -8.85 -4.75 -14.54
CA PRO A 117 -9.84 -3.97 -15.27
C PRO A 117 -11.26 -4.28 -14.79
N GLU A 118 -12.11 -3.26 -14.68
CA GLU A 118 -13.53 -3.42 -14.34
C GLU A 118 -14.29 -4.36 -15.31
N SER A 119 -13.79 -4.51 -16.53
CA SER A 119 -14.35 -5.42 -17.52
C SER A 119 -13.97 -6.89 -17.30
N SER A 120 -13.04 -7.16 -16.40
CA SER A 120 -12.60 -8.50 -16.05
C SER A 120 -13.40 -9.05 -14.86
N HIS A 121 -13.42 -10.37 -14.75
CA HIS A 121 -13.96 -11.06 -13.58
C HIS A 121 -13.01 -12.19 -13.20
N ASP A 122 -12.55 -12.16 -11.96
CA ASP A 122 -11.63 -13.18 -11.45
C ASP A 122 -12.18 -13.79 -10.16
N THR A 123 -12.61 -15.04 -10.26
CA THR A 123 -13.24 -15.77 -9.15
C THR A 123 -12.38 -15.92 -7.90
N ARG A 124 -11.07 -15.65 -7.99
CA ARG A 124 -10.17 -15.60 -6.82
C ARG A 124 -10.51 -14.48 -5.84
N TYR A 125 -11.32 -13.52 -6.27
CA TYR A 125 -11.66 -12.31 -5.52
C TYR A 125 -13.18 -12.16 -5.26
N ASP A 126 -13.99 -13.19 -5.50
CA ASP A 126 -15.45 -13.13 -5.31
C ASP A 126 -15.88 -12.73 -3.88
N ASP A 127 -15.04 -12.98 -2.88
CA ASP A 127 -15.28 -12.62 -1.48
C ASP A 127 -14.66 -11.26 -1.07
N GLU A 128 -14.03 -10.55 -2.01
CA GLU A 128 -13.38 -9.25 -1.75
C GLU A 128 -14.25 -8.08 -2.26
N PRO A 129 -14.13 -6.87 -1.71
CA PRO A 129 -14.86 -5.72 -2.23
C PRO A 129 -14.33 -5.33 -3.63
N ASP A 130 -15.24 -5.05 -4.56
CA ASP A 130 -14.91 -4.77 -5.96
C ASP A 130 -13.94 -3.59 -6.11
N ASP A 131 -14.13 -2.54 -5.31
CA ASP A 131 -13.30 -1.32 -5.32
C ASP A 131 -11.87 -1.53 -4.81
N ALA A 132 -11.62 -2.65 -4.15
CA ALA A 132 -10.27 -3.04 -3.71
C ALA A 132 -9.56 -3.99 -4.70
N VAL A 133 -10.27 -4.45 -5.74
CA VAL A 133 -9.78 -5.41 -6.73
C VAL A 133 -9.71 -4.80 -8.12
N TYR A 134 -10.79 -4.12 -8.52
CA TYR A 134 -10.98 -3.62 -9.87
C TYR A 134 -10.75 -2.11 -9.95
N ALA A 135 -10.12 -1.68 -11.04
CA ALA A 135 -9.88 -0.26 -11.31
C ALA A 135 -10.41 0.11 -12.71
N PRO A 136 -10.76 1.38 -12.93
CA PRO A 136 -11.27 1.87 -14.21
C PRO A 136 -10.35 1.59 -15.40
N GLY A 137 -10.94 1.51 -16.59
CA GLY A 137 -10.24 1.39 -17.85
C GLY A 137 -9.49 0.07 -18.00
N ASP A 138 -8.18 0.16 -18.16
CA ASP A 138 -7.26 -0.97 -18.28
C ASP A 138 -6.75 -1.49 -16.92
N GLY A 139 -7.26 -0.95 -15.81
CA GLY A 139 -6.85 -1.32 -14.45
C GLY A 139 -5.71 -0.47 -13.89
N LEU A 140 -4.99 0.31 -14.69
CA LEU A 140 -3.81 1.07 -14.24
C LEU A 140 -4.09 2.52 -13.84
N ASP A 141 -5.33 3.00 -13.92
CA ASP A 141 -5.66 4.40 -13.67
C ASP A 141 -5.22 4.86 -12.27
N THR A 142 -5.44 4.04 -11.25
CA THR A 142 -5.06 4.35 -9.87
C THR A 142 -3.53 4.47 -9.71
N TYR A 143 -2.76 3.61 -10.38
CA TYR A 143 -1.29 3.70 -10.38
C TYR A 143 -0.79 4.94 -11.11
N ARG A 144 -1.38 5.31 -12.25
CA ARG A 144 -1.02 6.55 -12.97
C ARG A 144 -1.24 7.78 -12.08
N ARG A 145 -2.39 7.86 -11.41
CA ARG A 145 -2.70 8.94 -10.46
C ARG A 145 -1.72 8.98 -9.28
N LEU A 146 -1.34 7.83 -8.74
CA LEU A 146 -0.33 7.74 -7.68
C LEU A 146 1.02 8.28 -8.14
N LEU A 147 1.50 7.87 -9.32
CA LEU A 147 2.78 8.34 -9.86
C LEU A 147 2.77 9.85 -10.18
N ASP A 148 1.64 10.39 -10.64
CA ASP A 148 1.47 11.82 -10.83
C ASP A 148 1.55 12.55 -9.47
N ALA A 149 0.86 12.07 -8.43
CA ALA A 149 0.92 12.65 -7.09
C ALA A 149 2.34 12.60 -6.47
N CYS A 150 3.14 11.57 -6.79
CA CYS A 150 4.54 11.50 -6.38
C CYS A 150 5.36 12.69 -6.92
N ARG A 151 5.09 13.12 -8.17
CA ARG A 151 5.77 14.25 -8.82
C ARG A 151 5.37 15.59 -8.22
N ASP A 152 4.15 15.70 -7.70
CA ASP A 152 3.61 16.91 -7.08
C ASP A 152 4.18 17.19 -5.68
N GLY A 153 5.32 16.58 -5.36
CA GLY A 153 6.10 16.87 -4.15
C GLY A 153 5.69 16.07 -2.92
N LYS A 154 4.92 15.00 -3.09
CA LYS A 154 4.59 14.08 -1.98
C LYS A 154 5.69 13.04 -1.73
N LEU A 155 6.54 12.78 -2.71
CA LEU A 155 7.76 11.99 -2.56
C LEU A 155 8.98 12.92 -2.45
N LYS A 156 9.83 12.70 -1.46
CA LYS A 156 11.06 13.49 -1.29
C LYS A 156 12.04 13.25 -2.45
N THR A 157 12.91 14.22 -2.71
CA THR A 157 14.08 14.01 -3.57
C THR A 157 14.94 12.88 -2.99
N GLY A 158 15.27 11.88 -3.81
CA GLY A 158 15.94 10.66 -3.38
C GLY A 158 15.03 9.63 -2.74
N GLY A 159 13.72 9.89 -2.66
CA GLY A 159 12.72 8.92 -2.21
C GLY A 159 12.42 7.87 -3.27
N ARG A 160 11.71 6.82 -2.86
CA ARG A 160 11.39 5.64 -3.68
C ARG A 160 9.93 5.29 -3.65
N VAL A 161 9.49 4.62 -4.71
CA VAL A 161 8.15 4.03 -4.83
C VAL A 161 8.30 2.53 -5.05
N LEU A 162 7.58 1.74 -4.25
CA LEU A 162 7.41 0.30 -4.44
C LEU A 162 5.94 -0.01 -4.65
N LEU A 163 5.63 -0.67 -5.75
CA LEU A 163 4.27 -1.04 -6.12
C LEU A 163 4.17 -2.55 -6.28
N GLN A 164 3.01 -3.12 -5.98
CA GLN A 164 2.69 -4.50 -6.36
C GLN A 164 1.75 -4.49 -7.56
N TYR A 165 2.11 -5.22 -8.60
CA TYR A 165 1.26 -5.49 -9.75
C TYR A 165 1.37 -6.98 -10.12
N ASP A 166 0.25 -7.65 -10.34
CA ASP A 166 0.17 -9.11 -10.62
C ASP A 166 1.03 -9.97 -9.67
N GLY A 167 0.97 -9.63 -8.36
CA GLY A 167 1.70 -10.36 -7.31
C GLY A 167 3.22 -10.13 -7.28
N LYS A 168 3.75 -9.20 -8.09
CA LYS A 168 5.18 -8.88 -8.16
C LYS A 168 5.45 -7.45 -7.68
N PRO A 169 6.55 -7.22 -6.95
CA PRO A 169 6.97 -5.87 -6.61
C PRO A 169 7.65 -5.18 -7.81
N TYR A 170 7.35 -3.91 -7.99
CA TYR A 170 8.00 -2.98 -8.92
C TYR A 170 8.56 -1.82 -8.12
N GLU A 171 9.73 -1.30 -8.51
CA GLU A 171 10.43 -0.24 -7.78
C GLU A 171 10.98 0.83 -8.71
N ALA A 172 10.90 2.09 -8.28
CA ALA A 172 11.59 3.19 -8.93
C ALA A 172 12.05 4.24 -7.92
N ASP A 173 13.17 4.88 -8.21
CA ASP A 173 13.58 6.13 -7.57
C ASP A 173 12.71 7.29 -8.08
N CYS A 174 12.65 8.38 -7.34
CA CYS A 174 11.78 9.54 -7.66
C CYS A 174 12.04 10.18 -9.05
N TRP A 175 13.17 9.92 -9.68
CA TRP A 175 13.50 10.38 -11.05
C TRP A 175 13.17 9.36 -12.15
N GLN A 176 12.77 8.13 -11.81
CA GLN A 176 12.46 7.02 -12.72
C GLN A 176 10.94 6.72 -12.79
N LEU A 177 10.09 7.63 -12.34
CA LEU A 177 8.65 7.38 -12.27
C LEU A 177 8.01 7.17 -13.66
N GLU A 178 8.56 7.77 -14.72
CA GLU A 178 8.10 7.50 -16.08
C GLU A 178 8.51 6.11 -16.58
N ASP A 179 9.71 5.65 -16.21
CA ASP A 179 10.16 4.32 -16.54
C ASP A 179 9.29 3.27 -15.84
N LEU A 180 8.97 3.48 -14.55
CA LEU A 180 8.05 2.62 -13.80
C LEU A 180 6.65 2.61 -14.41
N ARG A 181 6.14 3.77 -14.85
CA ARG A 181 4.85 3.86 -15.54
C ARG A 181 4.84 3.01 -16.81
N ALA A 182 5.86 3.17 -17.65
CA ALA A 182 6.00 2.41 -18.89
C ALA A 182 6.16 0.90 -18.61
N GLU A 183 6.87 0.52 -17.55
CA GLU A 183 7.02 -0.88 -17.15
C GLU A 183 5.68 -1.51 -16.73
N LEU A 184 4.87 -0.81 -15.94
CA LEU A 184 3.52 -1.26 -15.55
C LEU A 184 2.60 -1.39 -16.77
N GLU A 185 2.62 -0.41 -17.68
CA GLU A 185 1.81 -0.42 -18.90
C GLU A 185 2.19 -1.56 -19.87
N ASN A 186 3.45 -1.99 -19.86
CA ASN A 186 3.90 -3.15 -20.64
C ASN A 186 3.58 -4.49 -19.97
N ALA A 187 3.33 -4.49 -18.64
CA ALA A 187 3.00 -5.70 -17.88
C ALA A 187 1.49 -5.98 -17.83
N ALA A 188 0.65 -4.97 -18.13
CA ALA A 188 -0.81 -5.06 -18.16
C ALA A 188 -1.33 -5.64 -19.49
#